data_681fa654956867b82818a8fa2fa020bb
#
_entry.id   681fa654956867b82818a8fa2fa020bb
#
_cell.length_a   1.000
_cell.length_b   1.000
_cell.length_c   1.000
_cell.angle_alpha   90.00
_cell.angle_beta   90.00
_cell.angle_gamma   90.00
#
_symmetry.space_group_name_H-M   'P 1'
#
loop_
_entity.id
_entity.type
_entity.pdbx_description
1 polymer ?
#
loop_
_entity_poly.entity_id
_entity_poly.type
_entity_poly.pdbx_seq_one_letter_code
_entity_poly.pdbx_strand_id
1 'polypeptide(L)'
;MQPASTDHLSRITIELGDRGYDILIGKGLLGDARTWAGLPRSARALVVTNDTVGPLHARALMDQLAGLHGRVDCLELPDGEAHKDWQTLNLIFDRLLATVSDRKTVLYALGGGVVGDMTGFAAACYMRGIPFVQVPTTLLAQVDSSVGGKTAINHPLGKNMIGAFYQPIRVICDLDLLRTLPARELSAGLAEVIKYGPIADLDFMDWLEPRIARLRSLDMDALGYAVRRSCEIK
;
A
#
# COMPACT_ATOMS: atom_id res chain seq x y z
N MET A 1 -8.07 -30.83 -18.30
CA MET A 1 -6.83 -30.05 -18.09
C MET A 1 -7.03 -28.71 -18.77
N GLN A 2 -7.54 -27.71 -18.03
CA GLN A 2 -7.66 -26.36 -18.55
C GLN A 2 -6.28 -25.71 -18.57
N PRO A 3 -5.88 -24.98 -19.60
CA PRO A 3 -4.61 -24.24 -19.60
C PRO A 3 -4.67 -23.20 -18.48
N ALA A 4 -3.61 -23.18 -17.65
CA ALA A 4 -3.44 -22.16 -16.62
C ALA A 4 -3.52 -20.77 -17.27
N SER A 5 -4.50 -19.98 -16.84
CA SER A 5 -4.62 -18.58 -17.23
C SER A 5 -3.33 -17.86 -16.79
N THR A 6 -2.62 -17.29 -17.76
CA THR A 6 -1.41 -16.48 -17.54
C THR A 6 -1.71 -15.08 -16.99
N ASP A 7 -2.91 -14.87 -16.49
CA ASP A 7 -3.31 -13.58 -15.93
C ASP A 7 -2.91 -13.53 -14.43
N HIS A 8 -1.71 -12.99 -14.18
CA HIS A 8 -1.13 -12.87 -12.85
C HIS A 8 -1.76 -11.73 -12.00
N LEU A 9 -2.82 -11.10 -12.50
CA LEU A 9 -3.51 -9.99 -11.83
C LEU A 9 -4.81 -10.48 -11.19
N SER A 10 -4.84 -10.49 -9.85
CA SER A 10 -6.06 -10.68 -9.06
C SER A 10 -6.62 -9.32 -8.64
N ARG A 11 -7.96 -9.19 -8.66
CA ARG A 11 -8.66 -7.97 -8.24
C ARG A 11 -9.67 -8.32 -7.14
N ILE A 12 -9.73 -7.48 -6.13
CA ILE A 12 -10.79 -7.44 -5.11
C ILE A 12 -11.39 -6.05 -5.17
N THR A 13 -12.70 -5.95 -5.33
CA THR A 13 -13.41 -4.67 -5.30
C THR A 13 -14.02 -4.46 -3.93
N ILE A 14 -13.70 -3.34 -3.29
CA ILE A 14 -14.28 -2.90 -2.01
C ILE A 14 -15.47 -2.01 -2.34
N GLU A 15 -16.66 -2.51 -2.05
CA GLU A 15 -17.93 -1.84 -2.37
C GLU A 15 -18.34 -0.89 -1.24
N LEU A 16 -18.05 0.42 -1.42
CA LEU A 16 -18.41 1.49 -0.48
C LEU A 16 -19.17 2.63 -1.20
N GLY A 17 -19.97 2.28 -2.21
CA GLY A 17 -20.65 3.27 -3.05
C GLY A 17 -19.63 4.12 -3.82
N ASP A 18 -19.75 5.42 -3.73
CA ASP A 18 -18.86 6.40 -4.39
C ASP A 18 -17.42 6.42 -3.83
N ARG A 19 -17.17 5.75 -2.70
CA ARG A 19 -15.85 5.57 -2.09
C ARG A 19 -15.26 4.19 -2.31
N GLY A 20 -15.89 3.37 -3.19
CA GLY A 20 -15.38 2.06 -3.56
C GLY A 20 -14.04 2.14 -4.28
N TYR A 21 -13.20 1.11 -4.12
CA TYR A 21 -11.90 1.03 -4.76
C TYR A 21 -11.49 -0.42 -5.01
N ASP A 22 -10.51 -0.59 -5.90
CA ASP A 22 -9.93 -1.90 -6.20
C ASP A 22 -8.62 -2.14 -5.46
N ILE A 23 -8.45 -3.38 -4.97
CA ILE A 23 -7.18 -3.92 -4.54
C ILE A 23 -6.68 -4.83 -5.66
N LEU A 24 -5.54 -4.48 -6.25
CA LEU A 24 -4.86 -5.26 -7.27
C LEU A 24 -3.72 -6.06 -6.64
N ILE A 25 -3.67 -7.37 -6.89
CA ILE A 25 -2.69 -8.28 -6.30
C ILE A 25 -2.05 -9.07 -7.42
N GLY A 26 -0.71 -9.08 -7.51
CA GLY A 26 -0.02 -9.83 -8.55
C GLY A 26 1.48 -9.57 -8.59
N LYS A 27 2.14 -10.10 -9.60
CA LYS A 27 3.58 -9.95 -9.86
C LYS A 27 3.80 -8.89 -10.94
N GLY A 28 4.81 -8.03 -10.76
CA GLY A 28 5.21 -7.03 -11.76
C GLY A 28 4.16 -5.96 -12.03
N LEU A 29 3.28 -5.68 -11.06
CA LEU A 29 2.18 -4.74 -11.23
C LEU A 29 2.66 -3.31 -11.48
N LEU A 30 3.80 -2.92 -10.92
CA LEU A 30 4.34 -1.59 -11.19
C LEU A 30 4.66 -1.40 -12.68
N GLY A 31 5.08 -2.44 -13.39
CA GLY A 31 5.37 -2.39 -14.83
C GLY A 31 4.16 -2.64 -15.75
N ASP A 32 3.02 -3.02 -15.20
CA ASP A 32 1.82 -3.36 -16.00
C ASP A 32 0.92 -2.13 -16.20
N ALA A 33 0.74 -1.70 -17.44
CA ALA A 33 -0.11 -0.56 -17.79
C ALA A 33 -1.57 -0.71 -17.29
N ARG A 34 -2.07 -1.95 -17.15
CA ARG A 34 -3.42 -2.25 -16.62
C ARG A 34 -3.58 -1.80 -15.17
N THR A 35 -2.50 -1.80 -14.40
CA THR A 35 -2.47 -1.35 -13.00
C THR A 35 -2.87 0.11 -12.86
N TRP A 36 -2.50 0.92 -13.84
CA TRP A 36 -2.69 2.37 -13.83
C TRP A 36 -3.95 2.81 -14.57
N ALA A 37 -4.60 1.90 -15.29
CA ALA A 37 -5.81 2.21 -16.06
C ALA A 37 -6.95 2.73 -15.16
N GLY A 38 -7.60 3.81 -15.56
CA GLY A 38 -8.73 4.40 -14.83
C GLY A 38 -8.34 5.28 -13.63
N LEU A 39 -7.05 5.42 -13.30
CA LEU A 39 -6.61 6.40 -12.31
C LEU A 39 -6.74 7.83 -12.86
N PRO A 40 -7.01 8.83 -12.00
CA PRO A 40 -7.16 10.21 -12.44
C PRO A 40 -5.83 10.74 -13.00
N ARG A 41 -5.93 11.45 -14.13
CA ARG A 41 -4.82 12.23 -14.66
C ARG A 41 -4.79 13.59 -13.98
N SER A 42 -3.61 14.05 -13.61
CA SER A 42 -3.44 15.36 -12.95
C SER A 42 -2.19 16.07 -13.42
N ALA A 43 -2.13 17.36 -13.13
CA ALA A 43 -0.92 18.14 -13.41
C ALA A 43 0.25 17.72 -12.53
N ARG A 44 -0.04 17.23 -11.32
CA ARG A 44 0.96 16.85 -10.31
C ARG A 44 0.61 15.56 -9.60
N ALA A 45 1.67 14.81 -9.27
CA ALA A 45 1.61 13.69 -8.32
C ALA A 45 2.79 13.78 -7.34
N LEU A 46 2.60 13.27 -6.14
CA LEU A 46 3.66 13.16 -5.15
C LEU A 46 3.76 11.71 -4.67
N VAL A 47 4.91 11.09 -4.91
CA VAL A 47 5.28 9.82 -4.30
C VAL A 47 5.84 10.13 -2.92
N VAL A 48 5.20 9.58 -1.89
CA VAL A 48 5.68 9.61 -0.50
C VAL A 48 6.23 8.24 -0.17
N THR A 49 7.47 8.20 0.26
CA THR A 49 8.19 6.97 0.61
C THR A 49 9.08 7.23 1.82
N ASN A 50 9.95 6.29 2.18
CA ASN A 50 10.98 6.50 3.19
C ASN A 50 12.38 6.26 2.63
N ASP A 51 13.41 6.61 3.40
CA ASP A 51 14.82 6.51 3.04
C ASP A 51 15.32 5.05 2.87
N THR A 52 14.57 4.06 3.35
CA THR A 52 14.84 2.63 3.13
C THR A 52 14.22 2.13 1.80
N VAL A 53 12.98 2.49 1.52
CA VAL A 53 12.20 1.98 0.35
C VAL A 53 12.45 2.83 -0.90
N GLY A 54 12.64 4.14 -0.74
CA GLY A 54 12.82 5.08 -1.84
C GLY A 54 13.94 4.68 -2.81
N PRO A 55 15.18 4.41 -2.33
CA PRO A 55 16.28 3.99 -3.18
C PRO A 55 16.03 2.70 -3.96
N LEU A 56 15.15 1.83 -3.46
CA LEU A 56 14.87 0.53 -4.08
C LEU A 56 13.78 0.61 -5.16
N HIS A 57 12.74 1.42 -4.96
CA HIS A 57 11.52 1.30 -5.74
C HIS A 57 10.95 2.62 -6.28
N ALA A 58 11.33 3.79 -5.71
CA ALA A 58 10.69 5.07 -6.08
C ALA A 58 10.89 5.40 -7.55
N ARG A 59 12.07 5.17 -8.11
CA ARG A 59 12.38 5.47 -9.52
C ARG A 59 11.47 4.69 -10.47
N ALA A 60 11.32 3.38 -10.25
CA ALA A 60 10.47 2.53 -11.07
C ALA A 60 9.00 2.99 -11.04
N LEU A 61 8.48 3.36 -9.86
CA LEU A 61 7.14 3.90 -9.73
C LEU A 61 6.98 5.25 -10.45
N MET A 62 7.90 6.19 -10.24
CA MET A 62 7.85 7.51 -10.87
C MET A 62 7.87 7.44 -12.40
N ASP A 63 8.67 6.53 -12.98
CA ASP A 63 8.74 6.34 -14.43
C ASP A 63 7.39 5.87 -15.01
N GLN A 64 6.64 5.04 -14.28
CA GLN A 64 5.28 4.64 -14.68
C GLN A 64 4.28 5.81 -14.57
N LEU A 65 4.37 6.58 -13.49
CA LEU A 65 3.48 7.70 -13.22
C LEU A 65 3.70 8.89 -14.18
N ALA A 66 4.86 9.03 -14.79
CA ALA A 66 5.16 10.08 -15.76
C ALA A 66 4.23 10.07 -16.99
N GLY A 67 3.62 8.92 -17.32
CA GLY A 67 2.60 8.80 -18.37
C GLY A 67 1.19 9.26 -17.95
N LEU A 68 0.96 9.45 -16.64
CA LEU A 68 -0.34 9.81 -16.07
C LEU A 68 -0.39 11.26 -15.61
N HIS A 69 0.72 11.80 -15.15
CA HIS A 69 0.80 13.11 -14.49
C HIS A 69 1.79 14.02 -15.20
N GLY A 70 1.49 15.33 -15.23
CA GLY A 70 2.36 16.32 -15.86
C GLY A 70 3.72 16.46 -15.15
N ARG A 71 3.73 16.28 -13.83
CA ARG A 71 4.94 16.23 -13.01
C ARG A 71 4.76 15.25 -11.85
N VAL A 72 5.78 14.44 -11.61
CA VAL A 72 5.85 13.52 -10.47
C VAL A 72 7.03 13.93 -9.59
N ASP A 73 6.73 14.34 -8.38
CA ASP A 73 7.73 14.65 -7.35
C ASP A 73 7.84 13.45 -6.38
N CYS A 74 8.97 13.34 -5.68
CA CYS A 74 9.17 12.33 -4.63
C CYS A 74 9.57 13.02 -3.31
N LEU A 75 9.07 12.45 -2.21
CA LEU A 75 9.44 12.84 -0.85
C LEU A 75 9.83 11.58 -0.08
N GLU A 76 11.07 11.54 0.38
CA GLU A 76 11.56 10.51 1.29
C GLU A 76 11.42 11.00 2.73
N LEU A 77 10.71 10.22 3.55
CA LEU A 77 10.55 10.42 4.98
C LEU A 77 11.59 9.57 5.74
N PRO A 78 11.93 9.90 6.97
CA PRO A 78 12.73 9.00 7.82
C PRO A 78 11.94 7.69 8.06
N ASP A 79 12.65 6.55 8.05
CA ASP A 79 12.05 5.24 8.25
C ASP A 79 11.75 4.96 9.73
N GLY A 80 10.68 4.22 9.97
CA GLY A 80 10.35 3.64 11.27
C GLY A 80 9.17 4.27 12.00
N GLU A 81 8.59 3.48 12.90
CA GLU A 81 7.40 3.84 13.69
C GLU A 81 7.62 5.07 14.60
N ALA A 82 8.88 5.36 14.99
CA ALA A 82 9.22 6.52 15.78
C ALA A 82 8.97 7.85 15.06
N HIS A 83 8.92 7.82 13.75
CA HIS A 83 8.68 8.96 12.87
C HIS A 83 7.23 9.10 12.39
N LYS A 84 6.33 8.26 12.90
CA LYS A 84 4.89 8.34 12.59
C LYS A 84 4.22 9.41 13.43
N ASP A 85 4.58 10.68 13.23
CA ASP A 85 4.20 11.81 14.07
C ASP A 85 3.84 13.07 13.27
N TRP A 86 3.47 14.14 14.00
CA TRP A 86 3.12 15.43 13.40
C TRP A 86 4.29 16.09 12.65
N GLN A 87 5.51 15.94 13.13
CA GLN A 87 6.67 16.60 12.52
C GLN A 87 6.92 16.00 11.14
N THR A 88 6.91 14.67 11.05
CA THR A 88 7.09 13.96 9.79
C THR A 88 5.89 14.16 8.85
N LEU A 89 4.66 14.18 9.38
CA LEU A 89 3.46 14.49 8.59
C LEU A 89 3.55 15.88 7.95
N ASN A 90 4.06 16.89 8.66
CA ASN A 90 4.22 18.24 8.13
C ASN A 90 5.16 18.29 6.92
N LEU A 91 6.16 17.41 6.81
CA LEU A 91 7.02 17.35 5.62
C LEU A 91 6.22 17.08 4.34
N ILE A 92 5.14 16.28 4.45
CA ILE A 92 4.24 16.01 3.31
C ILE A 92 3.49 17.30 2.95
N PHE A 93 2.92 18.03 3.92
CA PHE A 93 2.22 19.28 3.67
C PHE A 93 3.15 20.35 3.10
N ASP A 94 4.34 20.49 3.64
CA ASP A 94 5.35 21.43 3.16
C ASP A 94 5.71 21.16 1.69
N ARG A 95 5.90 19.87 1.31
CA ARG A 95 6.17 19.48 -0.07
C ARG A 95 5.00 19.81 -0.98
N LEU A 96 3.77 19.50 -0.57
CA LEU A 96 2.57 19.79 -1.35
C LEU A 96 2.37 21.31 -1.57
N LEU A 97 2.59 22.12 -0.56
CA LEU A 97 2.49 23.57 -0.64
C LEU A 97 3.61 24.16 -1.49
N ALA A 98 4.85 23.75 -1.28
CA ALA A 98 6.01 24.23 -2.05
C ALA A 98 5.91 23.88 -3.55
N THR A 99 5.25 22.78 -3.89
CA THR A 99 5.02 22.38 -5.29
C THR A 99 3.72 22.94 -5.87
N VAL A 100 2.99 23.80 -5.14
CA VAL A 100 1.70 24.36 -5.56
C VAL A 100 0.73 23.28 -6.01
N SER A 101 0.63 22.21 -5.20
CA SER A 101 -0.28 21.09 -5.44
C SER A 101 -1.74 21.52 -5.25
N ASP A 102 -2.62 21.06 -6.15
CA ASP A 102 -4.05 21.38 -6.14
C ASP A 102 -4.92 20.19 -5.67
N ARG A 103 -6.24 20.35 -5.70
CA ARG A 103 -7.20 19.29 -5.31
C ARG A 103 -7.19 18.05 -6.22
N LYS A 104 -6.60 18.13 -7.40
CA LYS A 104 -6.47 17.01 -8.34
C LYS A 104 -5.14 16.29 -8.20
N THR A 105 -4.23 16.81 -7.40
CA THR A 105 -2.95 16.16 -7.10
C THR A 105 -3.21 14.79 -6.49
N VAL A 106 -2.50 13.76 -6.97
CA VAL A 106 -2.61 12.40 -6.47
C VAL A 106 -1.40 12.08 -5.60
N LEU A 107 -1.62 11.58 -4.39
CA LEU A 107 -0.57 11.04 -3.54
C LEU A 107 -0.39 9.53 -3.80
N TYR A 108 0.85 9.07 -3.81
CA TYR A 108 1.20 7.65 -3.90
C TYR A 108 2.01 7.28 -2.66
N ALA A 109 1.45 6.42 -1.82
CA ALA A 109 2.11 5.91 -0.63
C ALA A 109 2.93 4.66 -0.98
N LEU A 110 4.23 4.81 -1.20
CA LEU A 110 5.14 3.70 -1.53
C LEU A 110 5.90 3.30 -0.26
N GLY A 111 5.46 2.26 0.44
CA GLY A 111 6.11 1.85 1.68
C GLY A 111 5.31 0.89 2.54
N GLY A 112 5.72 0.70 3.77
CA GLY A 112 4.99 -0.05 4.79
C GLY A 112 3.81 0.75 5.38
N GLY A 113 3.21 0.22 6.45
CA GLY A 113 2.05 0.82 7.11
C GLY A 113 2.27 2.25 7.61
N VAL A 114 3.49 2.58 8.08
CA VAL A 114 3.83 3.94 8.53
C VAL A 114 3.67 4.96 7.40
N VAL A 115 4.24 4.68 6.24
CA VAL A 115 4.14 5.54 5.05
C VAL A 115 2.69 5.62 4.57
N GLY A 116 2.00 4.46 4.52
CA GLY A 116 0.59 4.37 4.11
C GLY A 116 -0.33 5.22 4.98
N ASP A 117 -0.21 5.08 6.30
CA ASP A 117 -1.03 5.81 7.27
C ASP A 117 -0.80 7.32 7.21
N MET A 118 0.47 7.76 7.22
CA MET A 118 0.79 9.19 7.15
C MET A 118 0.36 9.82 5.81
N THR A 119 0.60 9.13 4.70
CA THR A 119 0.19 9.62 3.37
C THR A 119 -1.33 9.72 3.26
N GLY A 120 -2.05 8.70 3.73
CA GLY A 120 -3.50 8.71 3.73
C GLY A 120 -4.08 9.79 4.64
N PHE A 121 -3.48 10.04 5.82
CA PHE A 121 -3.90 11.12 6.70
C PHE A 121 -3.57 12.51 6.10
N ALA A 122 -2.42 12.67 5.48
CA ALA A 122 -2.10 13.88 4.72
C ALA A 122 -3.11 14.13 3.59
N ALA A 123 -3.46 13.06 2.83
CA ALA A 123 -4.46 13.14 1.78
C ALA A 123 -5.84 13.58 2.31
N ALA A 124 -6.26 13.05 3.46
CA ALA A 124 -7.52 13.41 4.09
C ALA A 124 -7.58 14.89 4.52
N CYS A 125 -6.45 15.42 4.99
CA CYS A 125 -6.37 16.79 5.53
C CYS A 125 -6.12 17.85 4.45
N TYR A 126 -5.22 17.55 3.48
CA TYR A 126 -4.81 18.54 2.48
C TYR A 126 -5.99 18.96 1.60
N MET A 127 -6.24 20.27 1.51
CA MET A 127 -7.38 20.85 0.79
C MET A 127 -8.76 20.22 1.11
N ARG A 128 -8.91 19.60 2.29
CA ARG A 128 -10.09 18.87 2.78
C ARG A 128 -10.36 17.56 2.03
N GLY A 129 -9.33 16.98 1.46
CA GLY A 129 -9.36 15.69 0.76
C GLY A 129 -8.80 15.77 -0.66
N ILE A 130 -7.75 14.98 -0.92
CA ILE A 130 -7.19 14.74 -2.26
C ILE A 130 -7.04 13.24 -2.48
N PRO A 131 -7.08 12.75 -3.72
CA PRO A 131 -6.98 11.32 -3.99
C PRO A 131 -5.60 10.76 -3.61
N PHE A 132 -5.57 9.51 -3.12
CA PHE A 132 -4.33 8.80 -2.90
C PHE A 132 -4.43 7.32 -3.29
N VAL A 133 -3.27 6.73 -3.61
CA VAL A 133 -3.08 5.33 -3.97
C VAL A 133 -2.10 4.71 -2.98
N GLN A 134 -2.40 3.50 -2.52
CA GLN A 134 -1.49 2.71 -1.69
C GLN A 134 -0.67 1.77 -2.57
N VAL A 135 0.65 1.75 -2.37
CA VAL A 135 1.59 0.81 -2.98
C VAL A 135 2.40 0.17 -1.84
N PRO A 136 1.77 -0.79 -1.12
CA PRO A 136 2.38 -1.40 0.06
C PRO A 136 3.57 -2.28 -0.31
N THR A 137 4.72 -2.05 0.35
CA THR A 137 5.98 -2.77 0.09
C THR A 137 6.31 -3.82 1.15
N THR A 138 5.51 -3.91 2.23
CA THR A 138 5.66 -4.94 3.25
C THR A 138 4.47 -5.89 3.21
N LEU A 139 4.69 -7.17 3.58
CA LEU A 139 3.59 -8.13 3.63
C LEU A 139 2.51 -7.69 4.63
N LEU A 140 2.91 -7.18 5.81
CA LEU A 140 1.98 -6.65 6.81
C LEU A 140 1.08 -5.55 6.22
N ALA A 141 1.66 -4.64 5.43
CA ALA A 141 0.87 -3.59 4.81
C ALA A 141 -0.06 -4.14 3.71
N GLN A 142 0.39 -5.12 2.92
CA GLN A 142 -0.44 -5.74 1.88
C GLN A 142 -1.66 -6.47 2.45
N VAL A 143 -1.54 -7.10 3.64
CA VAL A 143 -2.62 -7.91 4.21
C VAL A 143 -3.45 -7.21 5.28
N ASP A 144 -3.00 -6.06 5.82
CA ASP A 144 -3.67 -5.39 6.93
C ASP A 144 -3.78 -3.88 6.74
N SER A 145 -2.69 -3.10 6.86
CA SER A 145 -2.78 -1.65 7.04
C SER A 145 -3.23 -0.88 5.81
N SER A 146 -3.04 -1.40 4.58
CA SER A 146 -3.53 -0.74 3.36
C SER A 146 -5.01 -0.97 3.09
N VAL A 147 -5.70 -1.81 3.89
CA VAL A 147 -7.11 -2.16 3.70
C VAL A 147 -7.97 -1.53 4.79
N GLY A 148 -9.09 -0.91 4.42
CA GLY A 148 -10.07 -0.38 5.36
C GLY A 148 -9.99 1.12 5.64
N GLY A 149 -9.04 1.85 5.02
CA GLY A 149 -8.97 3.31 5.06
C GLY A 149 -8.66 3.92 6.42
N LYS A 150 -8.10 3.15 7.34
CA LYS A 150 -7.60 3.68 8.62
C LYS A 150 -6.28 4.39 8.35
N THR A 151 -6.23 5.68 8.64
CA THR A 151 -5.03 6.50 8.49
C THR A 151 -4.76 7.26 9.77
N ALA A 152 -3.54 7.25 10.27
CA ALA A 152 -3.24 7.82 11.57
C ALA A 152 -1.78 8.19 11.74
N ILE A 153 -1.53 9.00 12.78
CA ILE A 153 -0.23 9.26 13.38
C ILE A 153 -0.24 8.91 14.85
N ASN A 154 0.95 8.80 15.43
CA ASN A 154 1.16 8.57 16.84
C ASN A 154 1.23 9.90 17.61
N HIS A 155 0.90 9.80 18.89
CA HIS A 155 1.11 10.84 19.88
C HIS A 155 1.89 10.24 21.07
N PRO A 156 2.67 10.99 21.82
CA PRO A 156 3.39 10.47 23.02
C PRO A 156 2.49 9.75 24.02
N LEU A 157 1.21 10.09 24.06
CA LEU A 157 0.23 9.49 24.98
C LEU A 157 -0.55 8.31 24.37
N GLY A 158 -0.35 7.97 23.08
CA GLY A 158 -1.07 6.86 22.46
C GLY A 158 -0.76 6.66 20.98
N LYS A 159 -0.69 5.40 20.57
CA LYS A 159 -0.48 5.03 19.17
C LYS A 159 -1.78 5.14 18.37
N ASN A 160 -1.69 5.67 17.13
CA ASN A 160 -2.80 5.74 16.17
C ASN A 160 -4.06 6.46 16.67
N MET A 161 -3.92 7.38 17.63
CA MET A 161 -5.07 8.07 18.25
C MET A 161 -5.51 9.31 17.45
N ILE A 162 -4.70 9.78 16.51
CA ILE A 162 -4.99 10.96 15.69
C ILE A 162 -4.97 10.53 14.23
N GLY A 163 -6.08 10.74 13.52
CA GLY A 163 -6.18 10.31 12.13
C GLY A 163 -7.58 10.49 11.54
N ALA A 164 -7.80 9.85 10.42
CA ALA A 164 -9.07 9.87 9.71
C ALA A 164 -9.38 8.51 9.07
N PHE A 165 -10.67 8.22 8.88
CA PHE A 165 -11.10 7.17 7.94
C PHE A 165 -11.12 7.76 6.54
N TYR A 166 -10.12 7.44 5.73
CA TYR A 166 -9.99 7.95 4.38
C TYR A 166 -9.59 6.83 3.41
N GLN A 167 -10.47 6.54 2.45
CA GLN A 167 -10.26 5.42 1.54
C GLN A 167 -9.30 5.79 0.42
N PRO A 168 -8.35 4.91 0.05
CA PRO A 168 -7.56 5.08 -1.16
C PRO A 168 -8.46 4.91 -2.39
N ILE A 169 -8.06 5.48 -3.52
CA ILE A 169 -8.73 5.23 -4.79
C ILE A 169 -8.27 3.92 -5.45
N ARG A 170 -7.15 3.35 -4.99
CA ARG A 170 -6.62 2.03 -5.37
C ARG A 170 -5.56 1.57 -4.38
N VAL A 171 -5.46 0.23 -4.22
CA VAL A 171 -4.34 -0.43 -3.54
C VAL A 171 -3.66 -1.35 -4.55
N ILE A 172 -2.32 -1.30 -4.64
CA ILE A 172 -1.51 -2.07 -5.59
C ILE A 172 -0.53 -2.93 -4.80
N CYS A 173 -0.90 -4.19 -4.56
CA CYS A 173 -0.08 -5.20 -3.89
C CYS A 173 0.79 -5.92 -4.92
N ASP A 174 1.87 -5.27 -5.35
CA ASP A 174 2.88 -5.92 -6.19
C ASP A 174 3.74 -6.85 -5.34
N LEU A 175 3.63 -8.15 -5.59
CA LEU A 175 4.32 -9.18 -4.82
C LEU A 175 5.84 -9.13 -5.03
N ASP A 176 6.32 -8.61 -6.16
CA ASP A 176 7.75 -8.50 -6.41
C ASP A 176 8.44 -7.48 -5.49
N LEU A 177 7.71 -6.51 -4.92
CA LEU A 177 8.23 -5.61 -3.90
C LEU A 177 8.64 -6.35 -2.60
N LEU A 178 8.04 -7.51 -2.33
CA LEU A 178 8.39 -8.34 -1.16
C LEU A 178 9.77 -8.99 -1.28
N ARG A 179 10.37 -9.06 -2.47
CA ARG A 179 11.71 -9.64 -2.68
C ARG A 179 12.82 -8.86 -1.96
N THR A 180 12.61 -7.59 -1.72
CA THR A 180 13.57 -6.73 -0.99
C THR A 180 13.26 -6.62 0.50
N LEU A 181 12.16 -7.26 0.95
CA LEU A 181 11.73 -7.19 2.34
C LEU A 181 12.62 -8.04 3.25
N PRO A 182 13.16 -7.50 4.34
CA PRO A 182 13.93 -8.27 5.31
C PRO A 182 13.12 -9.43 5.89
N ALA A 183 13.77 -10.56 6.16
CA ALA A 183 13.12 -11.78 6.66
C ALA A 183 12.33 -11.55 7.97
N ARG A 184 12.77 -10.63 8.81
CA ARG A 184 12.06 -10.24 10.04
C ARG A 184 10.72 -9.60 9.71
N GLU A 185 10.68 -8.68 8.76
CA GLU A 185 9.47 -7.98 8.34
C GLU A 185 8.49 -8.91 7.58
N LEU A 186 9.05 -9.84 6.78
CA LEU A 186 8.24 -10.90 6.18
C LEU A 186 7.58 -11.76 7.26
N SER A 187 8.33 -12.15 8.31
CA SER A 187 7.78 -12.93 9.42
C SER A 187 6.71 -12.18 10.21
N ALA A 188 6.86 -10.86 10.39
CA ALA A 188 5.83 -10.03 11.02
C ALA A 188 4.53 -10.02 10.19
N GLY A 189 4.63 -9.89 8.86
CA GLY A 189 3.47 -9.98 7.97
C GLY A 189 2.83 -11.37 7.97
N LEU A 190 3.63 -12.45 8.01
CA LEU A 190 3.11 -13.82 8.12
C LEU A 190 2.36 -14.07 9.43
N ALA A 191 2.77 -13.45 10.54
CA ALA A 191 2.03 -13.53 11.79
C ALA A 191 0.62 -12.94 11.67
N GLU A 192 0.47 -11.83 10.93
CA GLU A 192 -0.84 -11.26 10.63
C GLU A 192 -1.68 -12.16 9.72
N VAL A 193 -1.07 -12.74 8.68
CA VAL A 193 -1.74 -13.73 7.80
C VAL A 193 -2.26 -14.92 8.60
N ILE A 194 -1.43 -15.48 9.51
CA ILE A 194 -1.82 -16.61 10.37
C ILE A 194 -2.97 -16.22 11.30
N LYS A 195 -2.98 -15.00 11.82
CA LYS A 195 -4.02 -14.49 12.72
C LYS A 195 -5.42 -14.59 12.12
N TYR A 196 -5.57 -14.41 10.81
CA TYR A 196 -6.87 -14.52 10.14
C TYR A 196 -7.48 -15.94 10.20
N GLY A 197 -6.64 -16.99 10.22
CA GLY A 197 -7.10 -18.36 10.29
C GLY A 197 -7.99 -18.62 11.53
N PRO A 198 -7.46 -18.56 12.76
CA PRO A 198 -8.24 -18.84 13.96
C PRO A 198 -9.34 -17.82 14.26
N ILE A 199 -9.29 -16.60 13.70
CA ILE A 199 -10.29 -15.56 13.93
C ILE A 199 -11.51 -15.71 13.01
N ALA A 200 -11.28 -16.06 11.73
CA ALA A 200 -12.32 -15.93 10.71
C ALA A 200 -12.44 -17.10 9.74
N ASP A 201 -11.38 -17.91 9.54
CA ASP A 201 -11.33 -18.89 8.43
C ASP A 201 -10.40 -20.08 8.75
N LEU A 202 -10.96 -21.14 9.37
CA LEU A 202 -10.20 -22.35 9.71
C LEU A 202 -9.69 -23.08 8.47
N ASP A 203 -10.41 -23.09 7.35
CA ASP A 203 -9.97 -23.70 6.10
C ASP A 203 -8.73 -22.97 5.57
N PHE A 204 -8.65 -21.66 5.77
CA PHE A 204 -7.45 -20.88 5.47
C PHE A 204 -6.28 -21.26 6.39
N MET A 205 -6.53 -21.53 7.66
CA MET A 205 -5.49 -22.03 8.59
C MET A 205 -4.93 -23.38 8.14
N ASP A 206 -5.81 -24.34 7.80
CA ASP A 206 -5.41 -25.65 7.30
C ASP A 206 -4.62 -25.54 5.97
N TRP A 207 -4.95 -24.56 5.14
CA TRP A 207 -4.21 -24.27 3.91
C TRP A 207 -2.83 -23.69 4.21
N LEU A 208 -2.69 -22.83 5.24
CA LEU A 208 -1.45 -22.14 5.61
C LEU A 208 -0.40 -23.11 6.20
N GLU A 209 -0.79 -23.99 7.14
CA GLU A 209 0.14 -24.82 7.90
C GLU A 209 1.17 -25.56 7.03
N PRO A 210 0.78 -26.34 6.00
CA PRO A 210 1.75 -27.05 5.16
C PRO A 210 2.54 -26.15 4.22
N ARG A 211 2.17 -24.85 4.12
CA ARG A 211 2.75 -23.89 3.16
C ARG A 211 3.64 -22.81 3.79
N ILE A 212 3.79 -22.80 5.09
CA ILE A 212 4.62 -21.80 5.79
C ILE A 212 6.05 -21.73 5.23
N ALA A 213 6.67 -22.88 4.93
CA ALA A 213 8.00 -22.89 4.34
C ALA A 213 8.03 -22.23 2.94
N ARG A 214 7.02 -22.46 2.11
CA ARG A 214 6.88 -21.83 0.79
C ARG A 214 6.67 -20.32 0.92
N LEU A 215 5.82 -19.88 1.84
CA LEU A 215 5.57 -18.46 2.09
C LEU A 215 6.85 -17.75 2.55
N ARG A 216 7.61 -18.38 3.44
CA ARG A 216 8.90 -17.84 3.91
C ARG A 216 9.98 -17.81 2.82
N SER A 217 9.92 -18.68 1.83
CA SER A 217 10.82 -18.69 0.69
C SER A 217 10.36 -17.79 -0.47
N LEU A 218 9.35 -16.95 -0.24
CA LEU A 218 8.78 -16.02 -1.22
C LEU A 218 8.22 -16.75 -2.46
N ASP A 219 7.53 -17.87 -2.26
CA ASP A 219 6.74 -18.49 -3.32
C ASP A 219 5.58 -17.54 -3.66
N MET A 220 5.68 -16.89 -4.83
CA MET A 220 4.77 -15.81 -5.22
C MET A 220 3.34 -16.26 -5.44
N ASP A 221 3.11 -17.52 -5.82
CA ASP A 221 1.75 -18.03 -6.03
C ASP A 221 1.08 -18.30 -4.67
N ALA A 222 1.83 -18.86 -3.72
CA ALA A 222 1.34 -19.02 -2.35
C ALA A 222 1.12 -17.66 -1.65
N LEU A 223 2.04 -16.70 -1.83
CA LEU A 223 1.89 -15.34 -1.30
C LEU A 223 0.69 -14.61 -1.91
N GLY A 224 0.49 -14.72 -3.22
CA GLY A 224 -0.65 -14.10 -3.90
C GLY A 224 -1.99 -14.59 -3.35
N TYR A 225 -2.12 -15.91 -3.12
CA TYR A 225 -3.30 -16.47 -2.49
C TYR A 225 -3.47 -15.99 -1.04
N ALA A 226 -2.38 -16.01 -0.24
CA ALA A 226 -2.42 -15.58 1.15
C ALA A 226 -2.80 -14.09 1.29
N VAL A 227 -2.21 -13.21 0.46
CA VAL A 227 -2.55 -11.78 0.43
C VAL A 227 -4.00 -11.59 0.04
N ARG A 228 -4.46 -12.25 -1.04
CA ARG A 228 -5.84 -12.16 -1.49
C ARG A 228 -6.80 -12.58 -0.38
N ARG A 229 -6.59 -13.77 0.21
CA ARG A 229 -7.52 -14.28 1.23
C ARG A 229 -7.54 -13.40 2.48
N SER A 230 -6.39 -12.88 2.88
CA SER A 230 -6.30 -11.91 3.98
C SER A 230 -7.11 -10.64 3.72
N CYS A 231 -7.01 -10.06 2.50
CA CYS A 231 -7.80 -8.89 2.11
C CYS A 231 -9.31 -9.16 2.04
N GLU A 232 -9.72 -10.39 1.66
CA GLU A 232 -11.14 -10.80 1.63
C GLU A 232 -11.73 -10.93 3.04
N ILE A 233 -10.93 -11.34 4.01
CA ILE A 233 -11.35 -11.51 5.41
C ILE A 233 -11.39 -10.15 6.15
N LYS A 234 -10.41 -9.29 5.85
CA LYS A 234 -10.27 -7.97 6.47
C LYS A 234 -11.46 -7.05 6.19
#